data_d781f83e19957a32b9406f0944d1dd4f
#
_entry.id   d781f83e19957a32b9406f0944d1dd4f
#
_cell.length_a   1.000
_cell.length_b   1.000
_cell.length_c   1.000
_cell.angle_alpha   90.00
_cell.angle_beta   90.00
_cell.angle_gamma   90.00
#
_symmetry.space_group_name_H-M   'P 1'
#
loop_
_entity.id
_entity.type
_entity.pdbx_description
1 polymer ?
#
loop_
_entity_poly.entity_id
_entity_poly.type
_entity_poly.pdbx_seq_one_letter_code
_entity_poly.pdbx_strand_id
1 'polypeptide(L)'
;VQSQGSGQSVEIQANSIEVYGLADSTYPLQKKGHSMEFLRANAHLRPRTNTFGAVFRIRHAMAYAIHKFFNDKGFCYLHTPLITASDCEGAGAMFQVTTMDLNNIPKREDGQVDFSQDFFGKQTSLTVSGQLEGELGAMALGNIYTFGPTFRAENSNTPRHLAEFWM
;
A
#
# COMPACT_ATOMS: atom_id res chain seq x y z
N VAL A 1 29.79 -9.63 24.99
CA VAL A 1 30.44 -8.74 25.98
C VAL A 1 29.58 -7.52 26.21
N GLN A 2 29.85 -6.80 27.28
CA GLN A 2 29.22 -5.51 27.53
C GLN A 2 29.70 -4.49 26.49
N SER A 3 28.76 -3.73 25.90
CA SER A 3 29.09 -2.72 24.89
C SER A 3 29.75 -1.50 25.53
N GLN A 4 30.74 -0.97 24.85
CA GLN A 4 31.35 0.33 25.14
C GLN A 4 30.66 1.46 24.34
N GLY A 5 29.82 1.10 23.38
CA GLY A 5 29.12 2.03 22.50
C GLY A 5 27.85 2.60 23.13
N SER A 6 27.47 3.81 22.74
CA SER A 6 26.16 4.40 23.12
C SER A 6 25.02 3.76 22.35
N GLY A 7 23.89 3.53 23.04
CA GLY A 7 22.67 3.05 22.39
C GLY A 7 22.50 1.53 22.36
N GLN A 8 23.43 0.76 22.89
CA GLN A 8 23.32 -0.70 23.05
C GLN A 8 23.99 -1.16 24.34
N SER A 9 23.48 -2.23 24.94
CA SER A 9 24.03 -2.78 26.19
C SER A 9 25.02 -3.93 25.97
N VAL A 10 24.95 -4.57 24.81
CA VAL A 10 25.75 -5.75 24.49
C VAL A 10 26.40 -5.65 23.11
N GLU A 11 27.54 -6.28 22.97
CA GLU A 11 28.25 -6.50 21.70
C GLU A 11 28.55 -7.98 21.50
N ILE A 12 28.52 -8.44 20.25
CA ILE A 12 28.98 -9.77 19.87
C ILE A 12 30.41 -9.65 19.39
N GLN A 13 31.33 -10.35 20.07
CA GLN A 13 32.72 -10.49 19.60
C GLN A 13 32.80 -11.72 18.70
N ALA A 14 33.16 -11.50 17.43
CA ALA A 14 33.36 -12.59 16.48
C ALA A 14 34.75 -13.21 16.66
N ASN A 15 34.79 -14.55 16.78
CA ASN A 15 36.05 -15.30 16.76
C ASN A 15 36.52 -15.57 15.33
N SER A 16 35.57 -15.72 14.40
CA SER A 16 35.83 -15.91 12.98
C SER A 16 34.69 -15.32 12.17
N ILE A 17 34.98 -14.87 10.95
CA ILE A 17 34.00 -14.37 9.99
C ILE A 17 34.28 -15.03 8.65
N GLU A 18 33.27 -15.72 8.10
CA GLU A 18 33.29 -16.25 6.74
C GLU A 18 32.42 -15.36 5.86
N VAL A 19 32.98 -14.86 4.76
CA VAL A 19 32.30 -13.97 3.84
C VAL A 19 31.89 -14.76 2.60
N TYR A 20 30.60 -15.01 2.42
CA TYR A 20 30.05 -15.75 1.27
C TYR A 20 29.92 -14.90 0.00
N GLY A 21 29.83 -13.59 0.13
CA GLY A 21 29.78 -12.66 -1.00
C GLY A 21 30.03 -11.23 -0.54
N LEU A 22 30.68 -10.46 -1.36
CA LEU A 22 30.96 -9.04 -1.12
C LEU A 22 29.88 -8.16 -1.74
N ALA A 23 29.54 -7.06 -1.09
CA ALA A 23 28.75 -6.00 -1.70
C ALA A 23 29.65 -5.18 -2.63
N ASP A 24 29.19 -4.92 -3.84
CA ASP A 24 29.86 -4.04 -4.79
C ASP A 24 29.86 -2.60 -4.28
N SER A 25 30.87 -1.81 -4.68
CA SER A 25 30.98 -0.39 -4.33
C SER A 25 29.84 0.46 -4.89
N THR A 26 29.11 -0.05 -5.88
CA THR A 26 27.90 0.58 -6.45
C THR A 26 26.63 0.33 -5.62
N TYR A 27 26.71 -0.48 -4.55
CA TYR A 27 25.55 -0.71 -3.68
C TYR A 27 24.97 0.63 -3.16
N PRO A 28 23.67 0.92 -3.41
CA PRO A 28 23.14 2.27 -3.23
C PRO A 28 23.14 2.77 -1.79
N LEU A 29 22.90 1.86 -0.81
CA LEU A 29 22.84 2.25 0.59
C LEU A 29 24.24 2.27 1.19
N GLN A 30 24.71 3.47 1.46
CA GLN A 30 26.00 3.71 2.10
C GLN A 30 25.81 4.06 3.59
N LYS A 31 26.88 3.98 4.39
CA LYS A 31 26.87 4.36 5.82
C LYS A 31 26.82 5.89 5.99
N LYS A 32 25.72 6.48 5.49
CA LYS A 32 25.43 7.94 5.55
C LYS A 32 23.93 8.17 5.54
N GLY A 33 23.49 9.40 5.85
CA GLY A 33 22.11 9.81 5.67
C GLY A 33 21.73 9.83 4.18
N HIS A 34 20.51 9.36 3.87
CA HIS A 34 19.94 9.39 2.53
C HIS A 34 18.68 10.24 2.52
N SER A 35 18.46 11.01 1.43
CA SER A 35 17.24 11.78 1.27
C SER A 35 16.01 10.88 1.04
N MET A 36 14.82 11.38 1.35
CA MET A 36 13.56 10.64 1.10
C MET A 36 13.36 10.36 -0.39
N GLU A 37 13.79 11.28 -1.25
CA GLU A 37 13.74 11.11 -2.71
C GLU A 37 14.61 9.94 -3.16
N PHE A 38 15.86 9.92 -2.70
CA PHE A 38 16.78 8.79 -2.97
C PHE A 38 16.20 7.45 -2.49
N LEU A 39 15.60 7.43 -1.30
CA LEU A 39 14.99 6.22 -0.73
C LEU A 39 13.74 5.78 -1.49
N ARG A 40 12.98 6.71 -2.09
CA ARG A 40 11.87 6.37 -2.99
C ARG A 40 12.36 5.75 -4.30
N ALA A 41 13.43 6.30 -4.87
CA ALA A 41 14.05 5.72 -6.07
C ALA A 41 14.64 4.32 -5.83
N ASN A 42 15.07 4.03 -4.59
CA ASN A 42 15.60 2.73 -4.16
C ASN A 42 14.61 1.98 -3.26
N ALA A 43 13.35 1.92 -3.66
CA ALA A 43 12.25 1.42 -2.85
C ALA A 43 12.45 -0.01 -2.31
N HIS A 44 13.07 -0.89 -3.10
CA HIS A 44 13.36 -2.28 -2.74
C HIS A 44 14.43 -2.42 -1.64
N LEU A 45 15.28 -1.41 -1.43
CA LEU A 45 16.31 -1.40 -0.41
C LEU A 45 15.96 -0.54 0.81
N ARG A 46 15.05 0.43 0.67
CA ARG A 46 14.73 1.39 1.74
C ARG A 46 14.32 0.77 3.07
N PRO A 47 13.70 -0.43 3.16
CA PRO A 47 13.39 -1.06 4.45
C PRO A 47 14.61 -1.32 5.34
N ARG A 48 15.82 -1.40 4.74
CA ARG A 48 17.09 -1.60 5.45
C ARG A 48 17.58 -0.34 6.15
N THR A 49 17.01 0.82 5.85
CA THR A 49 17.38 2.08 6.51
C THR A 49 16.65 2.24 7.84
N ASN A 50 17.28 2.95 8.80
CA ASN A 50 16.66 3.25 10.08
C ASN A 50 15.31 3.98 9.91
N THR A 51 15.24 4.95 8.98
CA THR A 51 14.05 5.74 8.71
C THR A 51 12.89 4.85 8.27
N PHE A 52 13.06 4.07 7.20
CA PHE A 52 11.96 3.22 6.70
C PHE A 52 11.73 1.98 7.57
N GLY A 53 12.77 1.48 8.23
CA GLY A 53 12.61 0.46 9.26
C GLY A 53 11.69 0.93 10.39
N ALA A 54 11.84 2.18 10.86
CA ALA A 54 10.94 2.79 11.83
C ALA A 54 9.54 3.02 11.27
N VAL A 55 9.42 3.57 10.06
CA VAL A 55 8.13 3.79 9.39
C VAL A 55 7.32 2.50 9.28
N PHE A 56 7.93 1.40 8.83
CA PHE A 56 7.20 0.13 8.68
C PHE A 56 6.78 -0.48 10.02
N ARG A 57 7.61 -0.35 11.07
CA ARG A 57 7.21 -0.79 12.43
C ARG A 57 6.05 0.03 12.98
N ILE A 58 6.06 1.35 12.77
CA ILE A 58 4.96 2.23 13.18
C ILE A 58 3.70 1.87 12.39
N ARG A 59 3.78 1.70 11.07
CA ARG A 59 2.62 1.27 10.26
C ARG A 59 2.04 -0.05 10.74
N HIS A 60 2.88 -1.03 11.03
CA HIS A 60 2.45 -2.31 11.60
C HIS A 60 1.69 -2.12 12.93
N ALA A 61 2.29 -1.38 13.87
CA ALA A 61 1.68 -1.14 15.17
C ALA A 61 0.35 -0.38 15.06
N MET A 62 0.29 0.63 14.19
CA MET A 62 -0.93 1.40 13.94
C MET A 62 -2.05 0.58 13.31
N ALA A 63 -1.74 -0.24 12.31
CA ALA A 63 -2.72 -1.11 11.68
C ALA A 63 -3.32 -2.10 12.69
N TYR A 64 -2.47 -2.73 13.50
CA TYR A 64 -2.92 -3.62 14.56
C TYR A 64 -3.77 -2.88 15.62
N ALA A 65 -3.36 -1.69 16.03
CA ALA A 65 -4.09 -0.89 17.01
C ALA A 65 -5.50 -0.52 16.52
N ILE A 66 -5.66 -0.17 15.24
CA ILE A 66 -6.97 0.11 14.62
C ILE A 66 -7.85 -1.14 14.67
N HIS A 67 -7.34 -2.28 14.22
CA HIS A 67 -8.09 -3.54 14.28
C HIS A 67 -8.47 -3.92 15.71
N LYS A 68 -7.53 -3.82 16.64
CA LYS A 68 -7.78 -4.10 18.06
C LYS A 68 -8.86 -3.18 18.64
N PHE A 69 -8.78 -1.88 18.38
CA PHE A 69 -9.74 -0.90 18.87
C PHE A 69 -11.17 -1.23 18.45
N PHE A 70 -11.38 -1.49 17.16
CA PHE A 70 -12.71 -1.81 16.66
C PHE A 70 -13.19 -3.20 17.12
N ASN A 71 -12.31 -4.19 17.13
CA ASN A 71 -12.63 -5.52 17.63
C ASN A 71 -13.08 -5.49 19.12
N ASP A 72 -12.33 -4.76 19.98
CA ASP A 72 -12.64 -4.63 21.40
C ASP A 72 -13.95 -3.88 21.65
N LYS A 73 -14.42 -3.11 20.67
CA LYS A 73 -15.72 -2.42 20.68
C LYS A 73 -16.86 -3.26 20.08
N GLY A 74 -16.58 -4.47 19.65
CA GLY A 74 -17.58 -5.37 19.09
C GLY A 74 -17.94 -5.09 17.63
N PHE A 75 -17.09 -4.35 16.90
CA PHE A 75 -17.26 -4.14 15.46
C PHE A 75 -16.70 -5.32 14.66
N CYS A 76 -17.41 -5.71 13.61
CA CYS A 76 -16.98 -6.71 12.65
C CYS A 76 -16.14 -6.08 11.54
N TYR A 77 -14.94 -6.60 11.28
CA TYR A 77 -14.15 -6.18 10.14
C TYR A 77 -14.73 -6.70 8.84
N LEU A 78 -15.02 -5.80 7.92
CA LEU A 78 -15.48 -6.12 6.57
C LEU A 78 -14.36 -5.83 5.56
N HIS A 79 -13.82 -6.88 4.95
CA HIS A 79 -12.90 -6.73 3.82
C HIS A 79 -13.69 -6.41 2.55
N THR A 80 -13.51 -5.20 2.02
CA THR A 80 -14.19 -4.75 0.80
C THR A 80 -13.30 -4.97 -0.42
N PRO A 81 -13.88 -5.27 -1.62
CA PRO A 81 -13.13 -5.47 -2.84
C PRO A 81 -12.31 -4.24 -3.24
N LEU A 82 -11.11 -4.48 -3.77
CA LEU A 82 -10.25 -3.42 -4.31
C LEU A 82 -10.56 -3.07 -5.76
N ILE A 83 -11.13 -4.02 -6.50
CA ILE A 83 -11.56 -3.83 -7.89
C ILE A 83 -13.07 -3.74 -7.90
N THR A 84 -13.61 -2.68 -8.49
CA THR A 84 -15.04 -2.41 -8.52
C THR A 84 -15.46 -1.88 -9.89
N ALA A 85 -16.71 -2.14 -10.27
CA ALA A 85 -17.34 -1.50 -11.43
C ALA A 85 -18.20 -0.29 -11.03
N SER A 86 -18.25 0.04 -9.73
CA SER A 86 -19.08 1.13 -9.20
C SER A 86 -18.20 2.29 -8.74
N ASP A 87 -18.64 3.51 -9.06
CA ASP A 87 -18.06 4.73 -8.51
C ASP A 87 -18.79 5.07 -7.20
N CYS A 88 -18.02 5.33 -6.15
CA CYS A 88 -18.55 5.74 -4.87
C CYS A 88 -18.72 7.26 -4.85
N GLU A 89 -19.96 7.73 -4.99
CA GLU A 89 -20.35 9.15 -4.90
C GLU A 89 -19.65 10.10 -5.87
N GLY A 90 -19.12 9.60 -7.00
CA GLY A 90 -18.31 10.42 -7.91
C GLY A 90 -17.03 10.95 -7.26
N ALA A 91 -16.47 10.23 -6.29
CA ALA A 91 -15.40 10.67 -5.39
C ALA A 91 -14.02 10.74 -6.07
N GLY A 92 -13.95 11.23 -7.30
CA GLY A 92 -12.69 11.53 -7.97
C GLY A 92 -12.33 10.61 -9.13
N ALA A 93 -11.20 10.88 -9.76
CA ALA A 93 -10.71 10.06 -10.86
C ALA A 93 -10.29 8.68 -10.35
N MET A 94 -10.80 7.63 -11.00
CA MET A 94 -10.48 6.25 -10.68
C MET A 94 -9.36 5.72 -11.58
N PHE A 95 -8.46 4.94 -11.00
CA PHE A 95 -7.51 4.13 -11.78
C PHE A 95 -8.25 2.98 -12.43
N GLN A 96 -8.24 2.92 -13.76
CA GLN A 96 -8.86 1.83 -14.50
C GLN A 96 -8.05 0.55 -14.38
N VAL A 97 -8.75 -0.57 -14.20
CA VAL A 97 -8.18 -1.93 -14.21
C VAL A 97 -8.66 -2.65 -15.46
N THR A 98 -7.73 -3.13 -16.26
CA THR A 98 -8.03 -3.87 -17.50
C THR A 98 -6.96 -4.91 -17.78
N THR A 99 -7.35 -6.00 -18.45
CA THR A 99 -6.44 -7.02 -18.98
C THR A 99 -6.29 -6.90 -20.51
N MET A 100 -6.97 -5.94 -21.14
CA MET A 100 -6.86 -5.71 -22.57
C MET A 100 -5.48 -5.17 -22.96
N ASP A 101 -5.03 -5.57 -24.16
CA ASP A 101 -3.84 -4.97 -24.76
C ASP A 101 -4.10 -3.50 -25.14
N LEU A 102 -3.44 -2.56 -24.47
CA LEU A 102 -3.60 -1.14 -24.71
C LEU A 102 -3.15 -0.69 -26.11
N ASN A 103 -2.33 -1.49 -26.81
CA ASN A 103 -1.94 -1.21 -28.19
C ASN A 103 -2.99 -1.67 -29.20
N ASN A 104 -3.92 -2.56 -28.79
CA ASN A 104 -4.97 -3.12 -29.65
C ASN A 104 -6.28 -3.25 -28.87
N ILE A 105 -6.83 -2.12 -28.44
CA ILE A 105 -8.05 -2.10 -27.64
C ILE A 105 -9.27 -2.43 -28.53
N PRO A 106 -10.07 -3.46 -28.18
CA PRO A 106 -11.29 -3.81 -28.88
C PRO A 106 -12.28 -2.62 -28.84
N LYS A 107 -12.93 -2.37 -29.97
CA LYS A 107 -13.92 -1.29 -30.09
C LYS A 107 -15.24 -1.84 -30.61
N ARG A 108 -16.34 -1.27 -30.14
CA ARG A 108 -17.69 -1.47 -30.67
C ARG A 108 -17.89 -0.70 -31.97
N GLU A 109 -19.00 -0.92 -32.65
CA GLU A 109 -19.38 -0.22 -33.90
C GLU A 109 -19.48 1.29 -33.72
N ASP A 110 -19.83 1.76 -32.51
CA ASP A 110 -19.89 3.18 -32.15
C ASP A 110 -18.52 3.82 -31.87
N GLY A 111 -17.43 3.04 -32.00
CA GLY A 111 -16.05 3.48 -31.75
C GLY A 111 -15.63 3.50 -30.28
N GLN A 112 -16.53 3.19 -29.34
CA GLN A 112 -16.21 3.10 -27.93
C GLN A 112 -15.50 1.78 -27.62
N VAL A 113 -14.78 1.76 -26.48
CA VAL A 113 -14.10 0.53 -26.00
C VAL A 113 -15.12 -0.55 -25.72
N ASP A 114 -14.86 -1.75 -26.23
CA ASP A 114 -15.69 -2.93 -25.98
C ASP A 114 -15.22 -3.67 -24.72
N PHE A 115 -15.66 -3.21 -23.57
CA PHE A 115 -15.37 -3.84 -22.29
C PHE A 115 -15.99 -5.23 -22.10
N SER A 116 -16.89 -5.68 -22.98
CA SER A 116 -17.40 -7.05 -22.91
C SER A 116 -16.31 -8.10 -23.18
N GLN A 117 -15.21 -7.69 -23.83
CA GLN A 117 -14.03 -8.51 -24.11
C GLN A 117 -12.95 -8.43 -23.00
N ASP A 118 -13.15 -7.59 -21.98
CA ASP A 118 -12.24 -7.54 -20.83
C ASP A 118 -12.56 -8.64 -19.82
N PHE A 119 -11.64 -8.91 -18.90
CA PHE A 119 -11.72 -9.99 -17.90
C PHE A 119 -13.06 -9.99 -17.12
N PHE A 120 -13.52 -8.83 -16.69
CA PHE A 120 -14.77 -8.69 -15.93
C PHE A 120 -16.02 -8.47 -16.80
N GLY A 121 -15.88 -8.42 -18.13
CA GLY A 121 -16.97 -8.16 -19.07
C GLY A 121 -17.57 -6.76 -18.97
N LYS A 122 -16.95 -5.85 -18.24
CA LYS A 122 -17.36 -4.46 -18.02
C LYS A 122 -16.18 -3.62 -17.54
N GLN A 123 -16.31 -2.31 -17.66
CA GLN A 123 -15.30 -1.39 -17.14
C GLN A 123 -15.16 -1.56 -15.62
N THR A 124 -13.92 -1.72 -15.16
CA THR A 124 -13.58 -1.83 -13.75
C THR A 124 -12.45 -0.88 -13.38
N SER A 125 -12.40 -0.53 -12.11
CA SER A 125 -11.41 0.40 -11.56
C SER A 125 -10.96 -0.01 -10.17
N LEU A 126 -9.86 0.56 -9.69
CA LEU A 126 -9.50 0.48 -8.28
C LEU A 126 -10.48 1.33 -7.46
N THR A 127 -10.89 0.79 -6.31
CA THR A 127 -11.86 1.46 -5.44
C THR A 127 -11.30 2.75 -4.82
N VAL A 128 -12.16 3.76 -4.73
CA VAL A 128 -11.86 5.02 -4.02
C VAL A 128 -12.29 5.00 -2.56
N SER A 129 -13.12 4.00 -2.17
CA SER A 129 -13.65 3.82 -0.81
C SER A 129 -14.24 2.41 -0.68
N GLY A 130 -14.25 1.87 0.54
CA GLY A 130 -15.01 0.68 0.90
C GLY A 130 -16.45 0.97 1.32
N GLN A 131 -16.97 2.18 1.06
CA GLN A 131 -18.25 2.65 1.59
C GLN A 131 -19.43 1.85 1.06
N LEU A 132 -19.51 1.61 -0.25
CA LEU A 132 -20.68 0.95 -0.86
C LEU A 132 -20.92 -0.45 -0.27
N GLU A 133 -19.87 -1.26 -0.20
CA GLU A 133 -19.94 -2.58 0.40
C GLU A 133 -20.07 -2.49 1.93
N GLY A 134 -19.46 -1.47 2.53
CA GLY A 134 -19.56 -1.17 3.97
C GLY A 134 -21.01 -0.92 4.39
N GLU A 135 -21.78 -0.14 3.63
CA GLU A 135 -23.20 0.12 3.90
C GLU A 135 -24.04 -1.16 3.83
N LEU A 136 -23.83 -2.00 2.81
CA LEU A 136 -24.48 -3.30 2.72
C LEU A 136 -24.14 -4.20 3.90
N GLY A 137 -22.87 -4.20 4.31
CA GLY A 137 -22.38 -4.94 5.48
C GLY A 137 -23.02 -4.44 6.77
N ALA A 138 -23.13 -3.13 6.96
CA ALA A 138 -23.77 -2.53 8.13
C ALA A 138 -25.25 -2.89 8.25
N MET A 139 -25.97 -2.92 7.13
CA MET A 139 -27.37 -3.35 7.11
C MET A 139 -27.58 -4.82 7.49
N ALA A 140 -26.58 -5.68 7.24
CA ALA A 140 -26.67 -7.11 7.52
C ALA A 140 -26.09 -7.50 8.88
N LEU A 141 -24.99 -6.86 9.31
CA LEU A 141 -24.18 -7.25 10.47
C LEU A 141 -24.21 -6.21 11.61
N GLY A 142 -24.81 -5.04 11.39
CA GLY A 142 -24.82 -3.95 12.38
C GLY A 142 -23.49 -3.20 12.44
N ASN A 143 -22.79 -3.29 13.56
CA ASN A 143 -21.53 -2.57 13.75
C ASN A 143 -20.41 -3.22 12.92
N ILE A 144 -20.01 -2.54 11.87
CA ILE A 144 -18.88 -2.96 11.01
C ILE A 144 -17.85 -1.85 10.92
N TYR A 145 -16.66 -2.19 10.47
CA TYR A 145 -15.68 -1.23 10.00
C TYR A 145 -14.95 -1.78 8.77
N THR A 146 -14.51 -0.87 7.92
CA THR A 146 -13.59 -1.16 6.82
C THR A 146 -12.24 -0.56 7.15
N PHE A 147 -11.17 -1.23 6.78
CA PHE A 147 -9.81 -0.70 6.89
C PHE A 147 -8.93 -1.37 5.84
N GLY A 148 -8.63 -0.65 4.79
CA GLY A 148 -7.87 -1.20 3.67
C GLY A 148 -7.43 -0.13 2.67
N PRO A 149 -6.63 -0.50 1.68
CA PRO A 149 -6.14 0.43 0.66
C PRO A 149 -7.28 0.95 -0.21
N THR A 150 -7.24 2.24 -0.48
CA THR A 150 -8.09 2.95 -1.42
C THR A 150 -7.23 3.76 -2.37
N PHE A 151 -7.75 4.08 -3.56
CA PHE A 151 -6.98 4.65 -4.65
C PHE A 151 -7.72 5.82 -5.26
N ARG A 152 -7.04 6.95 -5.44
CA ARG A 152 -7.60 8.13 -6.11
C ARG A 152 -6.59 8.70 -7.09
N ALA A 153 -6.96 8.76 -8.37
CA ALA A 153 -6.13 9.29 -9.45
C ALA A 153 -6.19 10.83 -9.49
N GLU A 154 -6.16 11.45 -8.33
CA GLU A 154 -6.19 12.89 -8.20
C GLU A 154 -4.78 13.48 -8.34
N ASN A 155 -4.63 14.42 -9.24
CA ASN A 155 -3.38 15.15 -9.38
C ASN A 155 -3.32 16.27 -8.33
N SER A 156 -2.80 15.92 -7.15
CA SER A 156 -2.66 16.86 -6.03
C SER A 156 -1.19 17.11 -5.70
N ASN A 157 -0.82 18.37 -5.60
CA ASN A 157 0.52 18.81 -5.20
C ASN A 157 0.65 19.05 -3.69
N THR A 158 -0.25 18.50 -2.88
CA THR A 158 -0.18 18.66 -1.42
C THR A 158 0.55 17.48 -0.76
N PRO A 159 1.28 17.70 0.34
CA PRO A 159 2.01 16.63 1.02
C PRO A 159 1.09 15.64 1.77
N ARG A 160 -0.22 15.87 1.79
CA ARG A 160 -1.21 15.08 2.54
C ARG A 160 -2.12 14.23 1.67
N HIS A 161 -2.11 14.40 0.33
CA HIS A 161 -2.92 13.63 -0.59
C HIS A 161 -2.05 12.59 -1.28
N LEU A 162 -2.35 11.34 -1.06
CA LEU A 162 -1.69 10.19 -1.69
C LEU A 162 -2.65 9.55 -2.69
N ALA A 163 -2.10 9.04 -3.79
CA ALA A 163 -2.88 8.27 -4.76
C ALA A 163 -3.33 6.90 -4.21
N GLU A 164 -2.61 6.39 -3.22
CA GLU A 164 -2.96 5.18 -2.46
C GLU A 164 -2.84 5.47 -0.96
N PHE A 165 -3.89 5.18 -0.21
CA PHE A 165 -3.91 5.33 1.25
C PHE A 165 -4.90 4.33 1.87
N TRP A 166 -4.74 4.08 3.16
CA TRP A 166 -5.65 3.22 3.89
C TRP A 166 -6.77 4.04 4.55
N MET A 167 -7.98 3.63 4.26
CA MET A 167 -9.20 4.28 4.77
C MET A 167 -9.95 3.31 5.70
#